data_763e84ad25fbc3f57523acb225fd9975
#
_entry.id   763e84ad25fbc3f57523acb225fd9975
#
_cell.length_a   1.000
_cell.length_b   1.000
_cell.length_c   1.000
_cell.angle_alpha   90.00
_cell.angle_beta   90.00
_cell.angle_gamma   90.00
#
_symmetry.space_group_name_H-M   'P 1'
#
loop_
_entity.id
_entity.type
_entity.pdbx_description
1 polymer ?
#
loop_
_entity_poly.entity_id
_entity_poly.type
_entity_poly.pdbx_seq_one_letter_code
_entity_poly.pdbx_strand_id
1 'polypeptide(L)' 'MQDISVGHEVKWKWGRGEAEGKVTEKFTEDVERKIKGKTVKRKGDKKEPVFLIERKSGDRVLKSQSELGKSHG' A
#
# COMPACT_ATOMS: atom_id res chain seq x y z
N MET A 1 8.78 -1.91 -15.41
CA MET A 1 7.99 -2.73 -14.50
C MET A 1 8.44 -2.49 -13.08
N GLN A 2 7.52 -2.13 -12.23
CA GLN A 2 7.87 -1.86 -10.84
C GLN A 2 7.50 -3.06 -9.99
N ASP A 3 8.51 -3.74 -9.50
CA ASP A 3 8.30 -4.80 -8.52
C ASP A 3 8.42 -4.20 -7.12
N ILE A 4 7.27 -4.02 -6.50
CA ILE A 4 7.23 -3.56 -5.13
C ILE A 4 7.25 -4.77 -4.22
N SER A 5 8.13 -4.76 -3.24
CA SER A 5 8.28 -5.87 -2.31
C SER A 5 8.14 -5.40 -0.87
N VAL A 6 7.89 -6.35 0.03
CA VAL A 6 7.87 -6.05 1.46
C VAL A 6 9.20 -5.42 1.86
N GLY A 7 9.13 -4.33 2.62
CA GLY A 7 10.29 -3.58 3.04
C GLY A 7 10.62 -2.37 2.18
N HIS A 8 10.00 -2.27 1.01
CA HIS A 8 10.21 -1.10 0.14
C HIS A 8 9.46 0.12 0.65
N GLU A 9 10.02 1.27 0.43
CA GLU A 9 9.34 2.52 0.67
C GLU A 9 8.57 2.90 -0.59
N VAL A 10 7.33 3.34 -0.40
CA VAL A 10 6.44 3.70 -1.49
C VAL A 10 5.77 5.02 -1.16
N LYS A 11 5.24 5.66 -2.19
CA LYS A 11 4.48 6.90 -2.00
C LYS A 11 3.26 6.89 -2.92
N TRP A 12 2.29 7.69 -2.54
CA TRP A 12 1.06 7.84 -3.33
C TRP A 12 0.52 9.24 -3.14
N LYS A 13 -0.31 9.67 -4.07
CA LYS A 13 -0.95 10.98 -3.97
C LYS A 13 -2.08 10.94 -2.97
N TRP A 14 -2.13 11.96 -2.13
CA TRP A 14 -3.19 12.10 -1.15
C TRP A 14 -3.56 13.57 -1.03
N GLY A 15 -4.79 13.90 -1.46
CA GLY A 15 -5.21 15.29 -1.45
C GLY A 15 -4.29 16.15 -2.32
N ARG A 16 -3.76 17.22 -1.74
CA ARG A 16 -2.83 18.13 -2.43
C ARG A 16 -1.38 17.73 -2.29
N GLY A 17 -1.12 16.71 -1.53
CA GLY A 17 0.25 16.30 -1.27
C GLY A 17 0.47 14.85 -1.58
N GLU A 18 1.53 14.33 -1.03
CA GLU A 18 1.88 12.94 -1.15
C GLU A 18 2.02 12.35 0.24
N ALA A 19 1.65 11.09 0.35
CA ALA A 19 1.91 10.31 1.55
C ALA A 19 2.94 9.25 1.20
N GLU A 20 3.68 8.80 2.19
CA GLU A 20 4.65 7.74 1.99
C GLU A 20 4.65 6.80 3.18
N GLY A 21 5.12 5.60 2.93
CA GLY A 21 5.19 4.59 3.97
C GLY A 21 6.02 3.41 3.51
N LYS A 22 6.07 2.40 4.35
CA LYS A 22 6.84 1.19 4.10
C LYS A 22 5.90 0.01 3.93
N VAL A 23 6.12 -0.77 2.90
CA VAL A 23 5.32 -1.97 2.65
C VAL A 23 5.63 -3.02 3.70
N THR A 24 4.61 -3.47 4.42
CA THR A 24 4.74 -4.50 5.44
C THR A 24 4.21 -5.85 4.99
N GLU A 25 3.23 -5.86 4.09
CA GLU A 25 2.67 -7.10 3.55
C GLU A 25 2.27 -6.91 2.09
N LYS A 26 2.31 -8.01 1.34
CA LYS A 26 1.91 -8.05 -0.07
C LYS A 26 0.85 -9.11 -0.25
N PHE A 27 -0.23 -8.77 -0.93
CA PHE A 27 -1.34 -9.68 -1.19
C PHE A 27 -1.58 -9.81 -2.69
N THR A 28 -1.65 -11.05 -3.17
CA THR A 28 -1.95 -11.34 -4.57
C THR A 28 -3.37 -11.89 -4.74
N GLU A 29 -4.19 -11.72 -3.73
CA GLU A 29 -5.59 -12.13 -3.72
C GLU A 29 -6.39 -11.07 -2.98
N ASP A 30 -7.71 -11.26 -2.92
CA ASP A 30 -8.56 -10.31 -2.20
C ASP A 30 -8.15 -10.24 -0.74
N VAL A 31 -8.11 -9.05 -0.21
CA VAL A 31 -7.69 -8.80 1.16
C VAL A 31 -8.66 -7.88 1.87
N GLU A 32 -8.85 -8.15 3.15
CA GLU A 32 -9.67 -7.33 4.02
C GLU A 32 -8.90 -7.10 5.31
N ARG A 33 -8.81 -5.85 5.71
CA ARG A 33 -8.14 -5.49 6.96
C ARG A 33 -8.93 -4.42 7.70
N LYS A 34 -8.92 -4.51 9.01
CA LYS A 34 -9.54 -3.50 9.84
C LYS A 34 -8.50 -2.45 10.17
N ILE A 35 -8.74 -1.23 9.72
CA ILE A 35 -7.82 -0.12 9.90
C ILE A 35 -8.57 1.03 10.57
N LYS A 36 -8.11 1.42 11.77
CA LYS A 36 -8.71 2.50 12.55
C LYS A 36 -10.23 2.31 12.74
N GLY A 37 -10.63 1.10 13.05
CA GLY A 37 -12.03 0.80 13.28
C GLY A 37 -12.89 0.66 12.04
N LYS A 38 -12.30 0.81 10.86
CA LYS A 38 -13.00 0.64 9.60
C LYS A 38 -12.48 -0.58 8.87
N THR A 39 -13.40 -1.31 8.24
CA THR A 39 -13.02 -2.44 7.40
C THR A 39 -12.68 -1.95 6.01
N VAL A 40 -11.48 -2.19 5.57
CA VAL A 40 -11.01 -1.83 4.23
C VAL A 40 -10.83 -3.11 3.43
N LYS A 41 -11.48 -3.16 2.27
CA LYS A 41 -11.39 -4.30 1.35
C LYS A 41 -10.75 -3.86 0.06
N ARG A 42 -9.87 -4.69 -0.47
CA ARG A 42 -9.24 -4.46 -1.77
C ARG A 42 -9.18 -5.77 -2.54
N LYS A 43 -9.37 -5.67 -3.84
CA LYS A 43 -9.20 -6.82 -4.72
C LYS A 43 -7.78 -6.81 -5.23
N GLY A 44 -7.08 -7.92 -5.04
CA GLY A 44 -5.73 -8.09 -5.51
C GLY A 44 -5.61 -9.32 -6.39
N ASP A 45 -4.61 -9.32 -7.26
CA ASP A 45 -4.24 -10.49 -8.04
C ASP A 45 -2.74 -10.43 -8.33
N LYS A 46 -2.23 -11.41 -9.07
CA LYS A 46 -0.81 -11.47 -9.38
C LYS A 46 -0.33 -10.33 -10.25
N LYS A 47 -1.22 -9.80 -11.09
CA LYS A 47 -0.88 -8.68 -11.98
C LYS A 47 -0.96 -7.35 -11.25
N GLU A 48 -1.83 -7.25 -10.27
CA GLU A 48 -2.02 -6.03 -9.51
C GLU A 48 -2.17 -6.38 -8.02
N PRO A 49 -1.05 -6.64 -7.35
CA PRO A 49 -1.11 -6.96 -5.93
C PRO A 49 -1.52 -5.76 -5.10
N VAL A 50 -2.04 -6.05 -3.92
CA VAL A 50 -2.39 -5.05 -2.92
C VAL A 50 -1.32 -5.09 -1.84
N PHE A 51 -0.99 -3.92 -1.33
CA PHE A 51 0.05 -3.78 -0.30
C PHE A 51 -0.53 -3.18 0.97
N LEU A 52 -0.14 -3.74 2.10
CA LEU A 52 -0.37 -3.12 3.38
C LEU A 52 0.85 -2.26 3.69
N ILE A 53 0.62 -0.98 3.93
CA ILE A 53 1.67 0.00 4.07
C ILE A 53 1.54 0.67 5.43
N GLU A 54 2.65 0.75 6.15
CA GLU A 54 2.70 1.46 7.42
C GLU A 54 3.34 2.82 7.21
N ARG A 55 2.64 3.87 7.61
CA ARG A 55 3.15 5.24 7.52
C ARG A 55 4.01 5.56 8.73
N LYS A 56 4.83 6.59 8.63
CA LYS A 56 5.69 7.03 9.74
C LYS A 56 4.89 7.40 10.98
N SER A 57 3.66 7.84 10.80
CA SER A 57 2.77 8.15 11.91
C SER A 57 2.22 6.93 12.62
N GLY A 58 2.49 5.72 12.10
CA GLY A 58 1.96 4.49 12.64
C GLY A 58 0.65 4.05 12.00
N ASP A 59 0.10 4.86 11.12
CA ASP A 59 -1.11 4.52 10.39
C ASP A 59 -0.83 3.46 9.34
N ARG A 60 -1.84 2.65 9.05
CA ARG A 60 -1.75 1.63 8.00
C ARG A 60 -2.77 1.90 6.93
N VAL A 61 -2.40 1.61 5.70
CA VAL A 61 -3.30 1.75 4.55
C VAL A 61 -3.13 0.57 3.62
N LEU A 62 -4.18 0.27 2.85
CA LEU A 62 -4.14 -0.73 1.80
C LEU A 62 -4.18 0.01 0.46
N LYS A 63 -3.22 -0.29 -0.40
CA LYS A 63 -3.13 0.33 -1.72
C LYS A 63 -2.81 -0.71 -2.77
N SER A 64 -3.43 -0.59 -3.94
CA SER A 64 -3.10 -1.43 -5.08
C SER A 64 -1.79 -0.93 -5.72
N GLN A 65 -1.09 -1.82 -6.40
CA GLN A 65 0.18 -1.46 -7.02
C GLN A 65 0.07 -0.25 -7.95
N SER A 66 -1.03 -0.16 -8.69
CA SER A 66 -1.24 0.96 -9.60
C SER A 66 -1.40 2.31 -8.90
N GLU A 67 -1.73 2.29 -7.61
CA GLU A 67 -1.88 3.53 -6.83
C GLU A 67 -0.54 4.01 -6.27
N LEU A 68 0.49 3.19 -6.34
CA LEU A 68 1.77 3.47 -5.69
C LEU A 68 2.85 3.85 -6.68
N GLY A 69 3.72 4.78 -6.26
CA GLY A 69 4.96 5.06 -6.93
C GLY A 69 6.10 4.64 -6.02
N LYS A 70 7.21 4.20 -6.61
CA LYS A 70 8.41 3.92 -5.83
C LYS A 70 9.01 5.23 -5.36
N SER A 71 9.30 5.30 -4.06
CA SER A 71 10.05 6.39 -3.53
C SER A 71 11.51 6.16 -3.87
N HIS A 72 12.11 7.09 -4.59
CA HIS A 72 13.54 7.05 -4.84
C HIS A 72 14.23 7.78 -3.70
N GLY A 73 14.85 6.99 -2.88
CA GLY A 73 15.67 7.59 -1.84
C GLY A 73 16.87 8.28 -2.41
#